data_534c3ce47364f0e3d6baeec1f5535ef2
#
_entry.id   534c3ce47364f0e3d6baeec1f5535ef2
#
_cell.length_a   1.000
_cell.length_b   1.000
_cell.length_c   1.000
_cell.angle_alpha   90.00
_cell.angle_beta   90.00
_cell.angle_gamma   90.00
#
_symmetry.space_group_name_H-M   'P 1'
#
loop_
_entity.id
_entity.type
_entity.pdbx_description
1 polymer ?
#
loop_
_entity_poly.entity_id
_entity_poly.type
_entity_poly.pdbx_seq_one_letter_code
_entity_poly.pdbx_strand_id
1 'polypeptide(L)'
;MSVIVPVYNAEHCVSDCVESILAQTYVNLEVLLIDDGSTDNTLDLLNRIASKDSRVRVLTKHNGGVSSARNLGLDNALGDFFGFVDADDTVEPDMFEVLLSACLDTGSEVACCGFNRESRESRFSACRKDGTPSLMNREEFLLGVITGSKDGRLI
;
A
#
# COMPACT_ATOMS: atom_id res chain seq x y z
N MET A 1 -7.34 -1.32 -10.70
CA MET A 1 -6.42 -0.66 -9.72
C MET A 1 -5.19 -1.53 -9.57
N SER A 2 -3.98 -0.93 -9.48
CA SER A 2 -2.73 -1.65 -9.25
C SER A 2 -2.21 -1.38 -7.83
N VAL A 3 -1.99 -2.43 -7.05
CA VAL A 3 -1.41 -2.34 -5.70
C VAL A 3 0.05 -2.75 -5.80
N ILE A 4 0.95 -1.83 -5.50
CA ILE A 4 2.40 -1.99 -5.62
C ILE A 4 2.98 -2.22 -4.22
N VAL A 5 3.63 -3.36 -4.05
CA VAL A 5 4.26 -3.78 -2.79
C VAL A 5 5.76 -3.92 -3.03
N PRO A 6 6.59 -2.97 -2.59
CA PRO A 6 8.04 -3.13 -2.60
C PRO A 6 8.44 -4.14 -1.52
N VAL A 7 9.26 -5.12 -1.87
CA VAL A 7 9.61 -6.24 -0.98
C VAL A 7 11.13 -6.40 -0.94
N TYR A 8 11.70 -6.48 0.26
CA TYR A 8 13.12 -6.81 0.46
C TYR A 8 13.31 -7.54 1.80
N ASN A 9 13.76 -8.80 1.76
CA ASN A 9 13.99 -9.65 2.94
C ASN A 9 12.79 -9.67 3.91
N ALA A 10 11.60 -9.99 3.40
CA ALA A 10 10.33 -9.92 4.10
C ALA A 10 9.65 -11.30 4.27
N GLU A 11 10.43 -12.39 4.30
CA GLU A 11 9.88 -13.76 4.38
C GLU A 11 8.94 -14.00 5.57
N HIS A 12 9.07 -13.19 6.64
CA HIS A 12 8.30 -13.34 7.88
C HIS A 12 6.98 -12.56 7.91
N CYS A 13 6.77 -11.61 7.01
CA CYS A 13 5.61 -10.69 7.06
C CYS A 13 4.84 -10.55 5.75
N VAL A 14 5.48 -10.73 4.60
CA VAL A 14 4.86 -10.46 3.29
C VAL A 14 3.60 -11.30 3.02
N SER A 15 3.46 -12.47 3.61
CA SER A 15 2.24 -13.29 3.44
C SER A 15 1.01 -12.60 4.01
N ASP A 16 1.10 -12.07 5.24
CA ASP A 16 0.00 -11.38 5.91
C ASP A 16 -0.39 -10.10 5.14
N CYS A 17 0.61 -9.37 4.65
CA CYS A 17 0.41 -8.21 3.79
C CYS A 17 -0.42 -8.57 2.55
N VAL A 18 0.05 -9.54 1.76
CA VAL A 18 -0.61 -9.94 0.51
C VAL A 18 -2.00 -10.53 0.76
N GLU A 19 -2.17 -11.34 1.80
CA GLU A 19 -3.49 -11.87 2.18
C GLU A 19 -4.48 -10.76 2.50
N SER A 20 -4.07 -9.71 3.22
CA SER A 20 -4.92 -8.56 3.51
C SER A 20 -5.33 -7.77 2.26
N ILE A 21 -4.42 -7.67 1.27
CA ILE A 21 -4.71 -7.04 -0.03
C ILE A 21 -5.67 -7.89 -0.87
N LEU A 22 -5.47 -9.21 -0.90
CA LEU A 22 -6.32 -10.11 -1.67
C LEU A 22 -7.72 -10.28 -1.08
N ALA A 23 -7.88 -10.01 0.22
CA ALA A 23 -9.14 -10.03 0.96
C ALA A 23 -9.96 -8.72 0.84
N GLN A 24 -9.52 -7.75 0.06
CA GLN A 24 -10.21 -6.48 -0.12
C GLN A 24 -11.61 -6.66 -0.74
N THR A 25 -12.56 -5.82 -0.31
CA THR A 25 -13.92 -5.77 -0.89
C THR A 25 -13.91 -5.33 -2.35
N TYR A 26 -12.99 -4.46 -2.72
CA TYR A 26 -12.74 -4.09 -4.11
C TYR A 26 -11.93 -5.17 -4.84
N VAL A 27 -12.61 -6.00 -5.64
CA VAL A 27 -12.02 -7.19 -6.27
C VAL A 27 -11.26 -6.93 -7.58
N ASN A 28 -11.52 -5.81 -8.27
CA ASN A 28 -10.90 -5.49 -9.56
C ASN A 28 -9.51 -4.86 -9.37
N LEU A 29 -8.60 -5.62 -8.80
CA LEU A 29 -7.23 -5.20 -8.52
C LEU A 29 -6.21 -6.20 -9.08
N GLU A 30 -5.02 -5.70 -9.39
CA GLU A 30 -3.79 -6.48 -9.55
C GLU A 30 -2.82 -6.14 -8.42
N VAL A 31 -2.01 -7.10 -8.01
CA VAL A 31 -0.98 -6.94 -6.97
C VAL A 31 0.38 -7.12 -7.61
N LEU A 32 1.21 -6.09 -7.58
CA LEU A 32 2.57 -6.10 -8.09
C LEU A 32 3.54 -6.23 -6.91
N LEU A 33 4.08 -7.43 -6.71
CA LEU A 33 5.10 -7.70 -5.70
C LEU A 33 6.48 -7.46 -6.34
N ILE A 34 7.18 -6.44 -5.86
CA ILE A 34 8.46 -6.03 -6.45
C ILE A 34 9.59 -6.46 -5.52
N ASP A 35 10.21 -7.60 -5.82
CA ASP A 35 11.37 -8.08 -5.09
C ASP A 35 12.62 -7.25 -5.44
N ASP A 36 13.10 -6.48 -4.49
CA ASP A 36 14.28 -5.61 -4.63
C ASP A 36 15.58 -6.36 -4.31
N GLY A 37 15.71 -7.59 -4.83
CA GLY A 37 16.92 -8.41 -4.71
C GLY A 37 17.06 -9.03 -3.31
N SER A 38 16.02 -9.63 -2.78
CA SER A 38 16.03 -10.34 -1.50
C SER A 38 17.07 -11.47 -1.48
N THR A 39 17.66 -11.68 -0.32
CA THR A 39 18.71 -12.69 -0.08
C THR A 39 18.26 -13.84 0.83
N ASP A 40 17.04 -13.75 1.37
CA ASP A 40 16.34 -14.78 2.14
C ASP A 40 15.37 -15.58 1.26
N ASN A 41 14.40 -16.29 1.85
CA ASN A 41 13.42 -17.09 1.09
C ASN A 41 12.24 -16.26 0.55
N THR A 42 12.31 -14.93 0.60
CA THR A 42 11.23 -14.03 0.16
C THR A 42 10.79 -14.33 -1.27
N LEU A 43 11.72 -14.35 -2.24
CA LEU A 43 11.37 -14.55 -3.65
C LEU A 43 10.64 -15.88 -3.91
N ASP A 44 11.07 -16.96 -3.28
CA ASP A 44 10.40 -18.26 -3.40
C ASP A 44 8.98 -18.22 -2.82
N LEU A 45 8.78 -17.47 -1.74
CA LEU A 45 7.48 -17.24 -1.13
C LEU A 45 6.56 -16.43 -2.05
N LEU A 46 7.06 -15.33 -2.63
CA LEU A 46 6.31 -14.50 -3.59
C LEU A 46 5.85 -15.32 -4.80
N ASN A 47 6.71 -16.15 -5.37
CA ASN A 47 6.38 -17.01 -6.50
C ASN A 47 5.30 -18.04 -6.13
N ARG A 48 5.33 -18.59 -4.92
CA ARG A 48 4.29 -19.49 -4.41
C ARG A 48 2.94 -18.78 -4.24
N ILE A 49 2.94 -17.53 -3.79
CA ILE A 49 1.73 -16.72 -3.68
C ILE A 49 1.15 -16.45 -5.09
N ALA A 50 1.98 -15.97 -6.01
CA ALA A 50 1.56 -15.67 -7.38
C ALA A 50 1.03 -16.90 -8.14
N SER A 51 1.50 -18.10 -7.82
CA SER A 51 0.98 -19.34 -8.41
C SER A 51 -0.45 -19.71 -7.97
N LYS A 52 -0.94 -19.12 -6.87
CA LYS A 52 -2.26 -19.41 -6.30
C LYS A 52 -3.34 -18.40 -6.69
N ASP A 53 -2.96 -17.16 -7.03
CA ASP A 53 -3.90 -16.10 -7.37
C ASP A 53 -3.41 -15.32 -8.60
N SER A 54 -4.20 -15.36 -9.66
CA SER A 54 -3.86 -14.74 -10.95
C SER A 54 -3.80 -13.22 -10.92
N ARG A 55 -4.30 -12.59 -9.87
CA ARG A 55 -4.18 -11.14 -9.66
C ARG A 55 -2.78 -10.73 -9.22
N VAL A 56 -1.94 -11.68 -8.76
CA VAL A 56 -0.60 -11.41 -8.24
C VAL A 56 0.44 -11.59 -9.33
N ARG A 57 1.30 -10.60 -9.49
CA ARG A 57 2.46 -10.62 -10.40
C ARG A 57 3.72 -10.30 -9.59
N VAL A 58 4.79 -11.07 -9.82
CA VAL A 58 6.10 -10.85 -9.19
C VAL A 58 7.07 -10.28 -10.21
N LEU A 59 7.74 -9.21 -9.86
CA LEU A 59 8.83 -8.62 -10.61
C LEU A 59 10.07 -8.59 -9.72
N THR A 60 11.23 -8.91 -10.28
CA THR A 60 12.50 -8.93 -9.55
C THR A 60 13.48 -7.96 -10.15
N LYS A 61 14.35 -7.39 -9.34
CA LYS A 61 15.44 -6.52 -9.76
C LYS A 61 16.63 -6.62 -8.80
N HIS A 62 17.78 -6.12 -9.22
CA HIS A 62 18.89 -5.90 -8.30
C HIS A 62 18.52 -4.85 -7.26
N ASN A 63 18.97 -5.03 -6.02
CA ASN A 63 18.70 -4.11 -4.92
C ASN A 63 19.05 -2.66 -5.31
N GLY A 64 18.09 -1.77 -5.18
CA GLY A 64 18.19 -0.36 -5.52
C GLY A 64 17.38 0.54 -4.59
N GLY A 65 16.80 -0.05 -3.54
CA GLY A 65 16.00 0.62 -2.54
C GLY A 65 14.53 0.80 -2.92
N VAL A 66 13.73 1.09 -1.91
CA VAL A 66 12.26 1.14 -1.99
C VAL A 66 11.72 2.02 -3.11
N SER A 67 12.31 3.19 -3.32
CA SER A 67 11.88 4.11 -4.41
C SER A 67 12.10 3.50 -5.79
N SER A 68 13.20 2.78 -6.00
CA SER A 68 13.48 2.08 -7.25
C SER A 68 12.49 0.92 -7.48
N ALA A 69 12.13 0.19 -6.41
CA ALA A 69 11.13 -0.86 -6.49
C ALA A 69 9.74 -0.29 -6.81
N ARG A 70 9.32 0.80 -6.14
CA ARG A 70 8.06 1.48 -6.42
C ARG A 70 7.97 1.98 -7.87
N ASN A 71 9.05 2.55 -8.40
CA ASN A 71 9.09 3.00 -9.80
C ASN A 71 8.94 1.82 -10.78
N LEU A 72 9.61 0.70 -10.54
CA LEU A 72 9.43 -0.49 -11.36
C LEU A 72 7.98 -0.99 -11.32
N GLY A 73 7.33 -0.91 -10.16
CA GLY A 73 5.91 -1.21 -10.02
C GLY A 73 5.04 -0.27 -10.85
N LEU A 74 5.28 1.04 -10.79
CA LEU A 74 4.56 2.05 -11.59
C LEU A 74 4.72 1.82 -13.08
N ASP A 75 5.93 1.51 -13.55
CA ASP A 75 6.21 1.26 -14.97
C ASP A 75 5.48 0.01 -15.51
N ASN A 76 5.03 -0.88 -14.63
CA ASN A 76 4.37 -2.14 -14.98
C ASN A 76 2.90 -2.21 -14.54
N ALA A 77 2.38 -1.16 -13.90
CA ALA A 77 1.00 -1.06 -13.48
C ALA A 77 0.05 -0.94 -14.69
N LEU A 78 -1.07 -1.67 -14.65
CA LEU A 78 -2.06 -1.70 -15.73
C LEU A 78 -3.37 -1.00 -15.34
N GLY A 79 -3.56 -0.67 -14.06
CA GLY A 79 -4.76 -0.01 -13.56
C GLY A 79 -4.71 1.51 -13.72
N ASP A 80 -5.86 2.14 -13.89
CA ASP A 80 -5.99 3.60 -13.95
C ASP A 80 -5.67 4.28 -12.60
N PHE A 81 -5.78 3.52 -11.52
CA PHE A 81 -5.40 3.94 -10.16
C PHE A 81 -4.32 3.02 -9.63
N PHE A 82 -3.43 3.55 -8.82
CA PHE A 82 -2.43 2.76 -8.11
C PHE A 82 -2.37 3.13 -6.62
N GLY A 83 -1.96 2.17 -5.80
CA GLY A 83 -1.71 2.35 -4.38
C GLY A 83 -0.42 1.66 -3.97
N PHE A 84 0.18 2.11 -2.87
CA PHE A 84 1.36 1.51 -2.27
C PHE A 84 1.00 0.90 -0.92
N VAL A 85 1.52 -0.29 -0.66
CA VAL A 85 1.48 -0.95 0.65
C VAL A 85 2.88 -1.46 0.94
N ASP A 86 3.41 -1.20 2.12
CA ASP A 86 4.70 -1.73 2.52
C ASP A 86 4.55 -3.20 2.96
N ALA A 87 5.58 -4.03 2.71
CA ALA A 87 5.50 -5.49 2.84
C ALA A 87 5.28 -5.98 4.28
N ASP A 88 5.49 -5.13 5.26
CA ASP A 88 5.29 -5.38 6.70
C ASP A 88 3.98 -4.78 7.25
N ASP A 89 3.17 -4.16 6.39
CA ASP A 89 1.87 -3.61 6.74
C ASP A 89 0.72 -4.53 6.30
N THR A 90 -0.43 -4.38 6.98
CA THR A 90 -1.71 -4.97 6.59
C THR A 90 -2.75 -3.88 6.37
N VAL A 91 -3.73 -4.14 5.51
CA VAL A 91 -4.76 -3.17 5.13
C VAL A 91 -6.16 -3.63 5.57
N GLU A 92 -6.97 -2.68 6.03
CA GLU A 92 -8.37 -2.97 6.40
C GLU A 92 -9.16 -3.43 5.16
N PRO A 93 -10.15 -4.32 5.34
CA PRO A 93 -10.82 -5.00 4.21
C PRO A 93 -11.49 -4.11 3.17
N ASP A 94 -11.89 -2.90 3.53
CA ASP A 94 -12.60 -1.94 2.66
C ASP A 94 -11.72 -0.74 2.24
N MET A 95 -10.44 -0.74 2.59
CA MET A 95 -9.55 0.42 2.39
C MET A 95 -9.54 0.90 0.95
N PHE A 96 -9.31 0.03 -0.02
CA PHE A 96 -9.23 0.44 -1.43
C PHE A 96 -10.57 0.85 -2.00
N GLU A 97 -11.67 0.23 -1.57
CA GLU A 97 -13.02 0.65 -1.99
C GLU A 97 -13.34 2.06 -1.50
N VAL A 98 -13.05 2.35 -0.24
CA VAL A 98 -13.27 3.68 0.36
C VAL A 98 -12.40 4.74 -0.29
N LEU A 99 -11.10 4.47 -0.48
CA LEU A 99 -10.18 5.43 -1.10
C LEU A 99 -10.53 5.71 -2.56
N LEU A 100 -10.86 4.67 -3.33
CA LEU A 100 -11.24 4.81 -4.72
C LEU A 100 -12.58 5.58 -4.86
N SER A 101 -13.58 5.25 -4.04
CA SER A 101 -14.84 5.98 -4.02
C SER A 101 -14.62 7.45 -3.69
N ALA A 102 -13.78 7.78 -2.72
CA ALA A 102 -13.44 9.16 -2.37
C ALA A 102 -12.83 9.91 -3.56
N CYS A 103 -11.91 9.30 -4.32
CA CYS A 103 -11.38 9.90 -5.55
C CYS A 103 -12.46 10.14 -6.59
N LEU A 104 -13.30 9.15 -6.86
CA LEU A 104 -14.33 9.22 -7.91
C LEU A 104 -15.43 10.22 -7.58
N ASP A 105 -15.89 10.25 -6.33
CA ASP A 105 -16.98 11.13 -5.88
C ASP A 105 -16.56 12.60 -5.83
N THR A 106 -15.29 12.87 -5.56
CA THR A 106 -14.78 14.25 -5.39
C THR A 106 -14.01 14.76 -6.59
N GLY A 107 -13.64 13.87 -7.54
CA GLY A 107 -12.73 14.21 -8.64
C GLY A 107 -11.28 14.43 -8.18
N SER A 108 -10.92 13.95 -7.00
CA SER A 108 -9.57 14.08 -6.45
C SER A 108 -8.62 13.08 -7.10
N GLU A 109 -7.40 13.50 -7.38
CA GLU A 109 -6.35 12.65 -7.96
C GLU A 109 -5.66 11.78 -6.90
N VAL A 110 -5.76 12.13 -5.62
CA VAL A 110 -5.10 11.44 -4.49
C VAL A 110 -6.08 11.28 -3.34
N ALA A 111 -6.14 10.08 -2.78
CA ALA A 111 -6.81 9.82 -1.51
C ALA A 111 -5.84 9.13 -0.54
N CYS A 112 -5.92 9.51 0.73
CA CYS A 112 -5.10 8.93 1.80
C CYS A 112 -5.98 8.51 2.96
N CYS A 113 -5.62 7.42 3.63
CA CYS A 113 -6.22 7.02 4.89
C CYS A 113 -5.22 7.18 6.05
N GLY A 114 -5.72 7.13 7.27
CA GLY A 114 -4.88 7.02 8.46
C GLY A 114 -4.32 5.60 8.61
N PHE A 115 -3.47 5.43 9.63
CA PHE A 115 -2.91 4.12 9.98
C PHE A 115 -3.00 3.86 11.48
N ASN A 116 -3.03 2.58 11.84
CA ASN A 116 -2.91 2.12 13.21
C ASN A 116 -1.51 1.51 13.40
N ARG A 117 -0.79 1.95 14.41
CA ARG A 117 0.49 1.34 14.78
C ARG A 117 0.28 0.49 16.01
N GLU A 118 0.51 -0.81 15.86
CA GLU A 118 0.50 -1.75 16.97
C GLU A 118 1.94 -2.08 17.40
N SER A 119 2.25 -1.87 18.66
CA SER A 119 3.48 -2.38 19.28
C SER A 119 3.10 -3.19 20.50
N ARG A 120 4.01 -4.03 21.01
CA ARG A 120 3.78 -4.80 22.24
C ARG A 120 3.43 -3.92 23.46
N GLU A 121 3.75 -2.64 23.41
CA GLU A 121 3.61 -1.70 24.55
C GLU A 121 2.58 -0.59 24.32
N SER A 122 2.15 -0.32 23.07
CA SER A 122 1.22 0.77 22.77
C SER A 122 0.47 0.57 21.45
N ARG A 123 -0.79 1.03 21.43
CA ARG A 123 -1.59 1.23 20.22
C ARG A 123 -1.63 2.72 19.92
N PHE A 124 -1.20 3.10 18.72
CA PHE A 124 -1.33 4.45 18.20
C PHE A 124 -2.23 4.43 16.97
N SER A 125 -3.22 5.33 16.90
CA SER A 125 -4.10 5.47 15.73
C SER A 125 -4.03 6.89 15.21
N ALA A 126 -3.73 7.02 13.92
CA ALA A 126 -3.74 8.27 13.17
C ALA A 126 -5.03 8.45 12.34
N CYS A 127 -6.04 7.62 12.56
CA CYS A 127 -7.32 7.71 11.87
C CYS A 127 -8.22 8.81 12.46
N ARG A 128 -9.03 9.48 11.62
CA ARG A 128 -10.12 10.33 12.11
C ARG A 128 -11.17 9.47 12.80
N LYS A 129 -11.59 9.88 13.99
CA LYS A 129 -12.60 9.15 14.77
C LYS A 129 -13.99 9.14 14.16
N ASP A 130 -14.29 10.08 13.28
CA ASP A 130 -15.60 10.25 12.63
C ASP A 130 -15.68 9.62 11.23
N GLY A 131 -14.55 9.10 10.70
CA GLY A 131 -14.50 8.44 9.39
C GLY A 131 -14.86 9.35 8.19
N THR A 132 -15.06 10.67 8.40
CA THR A 132 -15.44 11.57 7.31
C THR A 132 -14.24 11.96 6.46
N PRO A 133 -14.32 11.81 5.11
CA PRO A 133 -13.30 12.33 4.20
C PRO A 133 -13.21 13.85 4.31
N SER A 134 -12.00 14.40 4.20
CA SER A 134 -11.81 15.84 4.04
C SER A 134 -11.06 16.13 2.75
N LEU A 135 -11.56 17.09 2.01
CA LEU A 135 -10.85 17.61 0.84
C LEU A 135 -9.79 18.59 1.29
N MET A 136 -8.62 18.46 0.70
CA MET A 136 -7.49 19.39 0.87
C MET A 136 -7.03 19.87 -0.48
N ASN A 137 -6.63 21.13 -0.56
CA ASN A 137 -5.92 21.61 -1.74
C ASN A 137 -4.46 21.14 -1.72
N ARG A 138 -3.78 21.30 -2.85
CA ARG A 138 -2.38 20.86 -3.01
C ARG A 138 -1.44 21.44 -1.95
N GLU A 139 -1.62 22.71 -1.59
CA GLU A 139 -0.73 23.40 -0.63
C GLU A 139 -0.94 22.87 0.78
N GLU A 140 -2.19 22.65 1.18
CA GLU A 140 -2.55 22.05 2.48
C GLU A 140 -1.98 20.64 2.60
N PHE A 141 -2.10 19.82 1.54
CA PHE A 141 -1.55 18.47 1.50
C PHE A 141 -0.03 18.47 1.64
N LEU A 142 0.68 19.28 0.82
CA LEU A 142 2.13 19.37 0.87
C LEU A 142 2.63 19.90 2.21
N LEU A 143 1.95 20.88 2.79
CA LEU A 143 2.29 21.40 4.11
C LEU A 143 2.15 20.32 5.18
N GLY A 144 1.07 19.54 5.15
CA GLY A 144 0.85 18.40 6.05
C GLY A 144 1.96 17.35 5.96
N VAL A 145 2.35 16.96 4.75
CA VAL A 145 3.43 15.99 4.51
C VAL A 145 4.79 16.50 5.01
N ILE A 146 5.12 17.79 4.78
CA ILE A 146 6.42 18.36 5.15
C ILE A 146 6.51 18.64 6.65
N THR A 147 5.45 19.14 7.28
CA THR A 147 5.50 19.58 8.69
C THR A 147 5.29 18.45 9.67
N GLY A 148 4.80 17.31 9.23
CA GLY A 148 4.33 16.22 10.09
C GLY A 148 3.31 16.77 11.07
N SER A 149 2.05 16.58 10.87
CA SER A 149 1.02 17.12 11.76
C SER A 149 1.37 16.85 13.22
N LYS A 150 1.45 17.89 14.05
CA LYS A 150 1.69 17.78 15.51
C LYS A 150 0.64 16.90 16.21
N ASP A 151 -0.45 16.60 15.55
CA ASP A 151 -1.58 15.82 16.08
C ASP A 151 -1.57 14.37 15.57
N GLY A 152 -0.47 13.87 14.98
CA GLY A 152 -0.37 12.50 14.44
C GLY A 152 -1.30 12.25 13.25
N ARG A 153 -1.75 13.28 12.59
CA ARG A 153 -2.56 13.17 11.37
C ARG A 153 -1.61 13.13 10.19
N LEU A 154 -1.41 11.96 9.61
CA LEU A 154 -1.06 11.89 8.21
C LEU A 154 -2.31 12.27 7.42
N ILE A 155 -2.13 13.20 6.58
CA ILE A 155 -3.12 13.67 5.65
C ILE A 155 -3.05 12.77 4.44
#